data_7c958bad02637fbaa8b57e9fccf2fe60
#
_entry.id   7c958bad02637fbaa8b57e9fccf2fe60
#
_cell.length_a   1.000
_cell.length_b   1.000
_cell.length_c   1.000
_cell.angle_alpha   90.00
_cell.angle_beta   90.00
_cell.angle_gamma   90.00
#
_symmetry.space_group_name_H-M   'P 1'
#
loop_
_entity.id
_entity.type
_entity.pdbx_description
1 polymer ?
#
loop_
_entity_poly.entity_id
_entity_poly.type
_entity_poly.pdbx_seq_one_letter_code
_entity_poly.pdbx_strand_id
1 'polypeptide(L)'
;MAYFHKELLCCDEKIWKGKFPIKIEMFENLEEFVHGFYKTFMGYLKSDHKIDIFNSYLNDPKLGKLIRSTEFAKYIVTQSHLDAGIPTTLVHGDLWNNNIIFKRDSNGAISNDVEAFLDWQIVQEGNLVCDFARLLTCSCEGDIRREAETYIFEYFVDCLNTELKQVGKLPVPYTAKQLRESYEAVFIMHLMHPIFMMPLFFATKSSTPEEKTIDEARIDRCILRALHTCEDAKRYADSGKFDKWLN
;
A
#
# COMPACT_ATOMS: atom_id res chain seq x y z
N MET A 1 12.72 -2.90 -6.64
CA MET A 1 12.85 -2.43 -5.22
C MET A 1 14.06 -3.07 -4.50
N ALA A 2 14.31 -4.41 -4.56
CA ALA A 2 15.48 -5.00 -3.88
C ALA A 2 16.80 -4.31 -4.27
N TYR A 3 17.04 -4.03 -5.55
CA TYR A 3 18.21 -3.29 -6.01
C TYR A 3 18.29 -1.89 -5.39
N PHE A 4 17.18 -1.14 -5.34
CA PHE A 4 17.13 0.19 -4.71
C PHE A 4 17.51 0.13 -3.23
N HIS A 5 16.94 -0.81 -2.48
CA HIS A 5 17.29 -0.98 -1.06
C HIS A 5 18.73 -1.45 -0.86
N LYS A 6 19.28 -2.26 -1.77
CA LYS A 6 20.71 -2.63 -1.75
C LYS A 6 21.59 -1.38 -1.89
N GLU A 7 21.27 -0.46 -2.81
CA GLU A 7 22.01 0.79 -2.96
C GLU A 7 21.96 1.64 -1.67
N LEU A 8 20.79 1.75 -1.04
CA LEU A 8 20.65 2.46 0.25
C LEU A 8 21.49 1.84 1.37
N LEU A 9 21.54 0.51 1.44
CA LEU A 9 22.34 -0.22 2.43
C LEU A 9 23.86 -0.16 2.15
N CYS A 10 24.26 0.18 0.92
CA CYS A 10 25.66 0.29 0.53
C CYS A 10 26.21 1.71 0.56
N CYS A 11 25.35 2.72 0.43
CA CYS A 11 25.79 4.11 0.47
C CYS A 11 25.98 4.63 1.90
N ASP A 12 26.66 5.78 2.03
CA ASP A 12 26.75 6.49 3.32
C ASP A 12 25.36 7.00 3.71
N GLU A 13 24.84 6.60 4.87
CA GLU A 13 23.53 7.04 5.37
C GLU A 13 23.35 8.57 5.37
N LYS A 14 24.43 9.34 5.53
CA LYS A 14 24.41 10.80 5.47
C LYS A 14 23.89 11.37 4.14
N ILE A 15 23.89 10.55 3.08
CA ILE A 15 23.35 10.94 1.77
C ILE A 15 21.84 11.16 1.83
N TRP A 16 21.12 10.36 2.62
CA TRP A 16 19.66 10.39 2.66
C TRP A 16 19.07 10.59 4.06
N LYS A 17 19.66 10.03 5.10
CA LYS A 17 19.13 10.01 6.47
C LYS A 17 18.96 11.42 7.03
N GLY A 18 17.75 11.74 7.51
CA GLY A 18 17.37 13.05 8.02
C GLY A 18 16.99 14.07 6.94
N LYS A 19 16.98 13.68 5.65
CA LYS A 19 16.65 14.60 4.54
C LYS A 19 15.25 14.42 3.97
N PHE A 20 14.62 13.29 4.26
CA PHE A 20 13.29 12.94 3.75
C PHE A 20 12.32 12.58 4.90
N PRO A 21 12.11 13.49 5.87
CA PRO A 21 11.28 13.20 7.02
C PRO A 21 9.83 12.98 6.60
N ILE A 22 9.14 12.07 7.29
CA ILE A 22 7.69 11.89 7.14
C ILE A 22 6.98 13.17 7.56
N LYS A 23 6.06 13.64 6.73
CA LYS A 23 5.19 14.78 7.04
C LYS A 23 4.03 14.28 7.92
N ILE A 24 4.27 14.20 9.23
CA ILE A 24 3.30 13.68 10.20
C ILE A 24 2.03 14.54 10.24
N GLU A 25 2.16 15.83 9.93
CA GLU A 25 1.07 16.79 9.88
C GLU A 25 -0.05 16.38 8.91
N MET A 26 0.27 15.56 7.90
CA MET A 26 -0.74 15.02 6.98
C MET A 26 -1.81 14.16 7.69
N PHE A 27 -1.54 13.68 8.89
CA PHE A 27 -2.48 12.87 9.67
C PHE A 27 -3.31 13.67 10.67
N GLU A 28 -3.08 14.98 10.83
CA GLU A 28 -3.78 15.80 11.84
C GLU A 28 -5.29 15.88 11.60
N ASN A 29 -5.74 15.82 10.34
CA ASN A 29 -7.15 15.84 9.97
C ASN A 29 -7.60 14.49 9.37
N LEU A 30 -7.03 13.37 9.82
CA LEU A 30 -7.24 12.06 9.23
C LEU A 30 -8.72 11.66 9.21
N GLU A 31 -9.46 11.92 10.29
CA GLU A 31 -10.89 11.56 10.38
C GLU A 31 -11.73 12.32 9.34
N GLU A 32 -11.51 13.64 9.20
CA GLU A 32 -12.20 14.47 8.23
C GLU A 32 -11.83 14.05 6.79
N PHE A 33 -10.55 13.76 6.56
CA PHE A 33 -10.05 13.25 5.30
C PHE A 33 -10.73 11.91 4.93
N VAL A 34 -10.73 10.95 5.85
CA VAL A 34 -11.41 9.66 5.68
C VAL A 34 -12.89 9.86 5.36
N HIS A 35 -13.58 10.74 6.11
CA HIS A 35 -14.99 11.01 5.89
C HIS A 35 -15.29 11.62 4.51
N GLY A 36 -14.48 12.57 4.06
CA GLY A 36 -14.64 13.22 2.75
C GLY A 36 -14.50 12.25 1.58
N PHE A 37 -13.45 11.43 1.60
CA PHE A 37 -13.23 10.41 0.56
C PHE A 37 -14.27 9.30 0.61
N TYR A 38 -14.67 8.87 1.79
CA TYR A 38 -15.74 7.90 1.96
C TYR A 38 -17.03 8.35 1.30
N LYS A 39 -17.46 9.59 1.54
CA LYS A 39 -18.65 10.16 0.90
C LYS A 39 -18.55 10.15 -0.63
N THR A 40 -17.37 10.46 -1.16
CA THR A 40 -17.12 10.42 -2.62
C THR A 40 -17.21 8.99 -3.15
N PHE A 41 -16.56 8.04 -2.49
CA PHE A 41 -16.60 6.62 -2.86
C PHE A 41 -18.03 6.07 -2.88
N MET A 42 -18.83 6.38 -1.87
CA MET A 42 -20.24 5.95 -1.78
C MET A 42 -21.07 6.41 -2.98
N GLY A 43 -20.71 7.54 -3.60
CA GLY A 43 -21.35 8.03 -4.83
C GLY A 43 -21.13 7.13 -6.05
N TYR A 44 -20.12 6.26 -6.04
CA TYR A 44 -19.89 5.26 -7.11
C TYR A 44 -20.64 3.95 -6.88
N LEU A 45 -21.14 3.71 -5.67
CA LEU A 45 -21.89 2.49 -5.33
C LEU A 45 -23.34 2.66 -5.80
N LYS A 46 -23.70 2.04 -6.91
CA LYS A 46 -25.02 2.14 -7.54
C LYS A 46 -26.13 1.31 -6.86
N SER A 47 -25.86 0.73 -5.66
CA SER A 47 -26.75 -0.21 -4.99
C SER A 47 -26.70 -0.02 -3.48
N ASP A 48 -27.85 0.09 -2.82
CA ASP A 48 -27.97 0.18 -1.36
C ASP A 48 -27.26 -0.99 -0.67
N HIS A 49 -27.36 -2.19 -1.22
CA HIS A 49 -26.68 -3.37 -0.68
C HIS A 49 -25.16 -3.23 -0.69
N LYS A 50 -24.55 -2.69 -1.77
CA LYS A 50 -23.11 -2.40 -1.79
C LYS A 50 -22.76 -1.34 -0.74
N ILE A 51 -23.59 -0.32 -0.60
CA ILE A 51 -23.43 0.74 0.41
C ILE A 51 -23.43 0.14 1.81
N ASP A 52 -24.40 -0.73 2.14
CA ASP A 52 -24.50 -1.38 3.45
C ASP A 52 -23.29 -2.26 3.76
N ILE A 53 -22.78 -2.99 2.76
CA ILE A 53 -21.56 -3.81 2.93
C ILE A 53 -20.37 -2.95 3.32
N PHE A 54 -20.08 -1.86 2.59
CA PHE A 54 -18.95 -1.00 2.93
C PHE A 54 -19.17 -0.25 4.25
N ASN A 55 -20.41 0.16 4.55
CA ASN A 55 -20.76 0.72 5.85
C ASN A 55 -20.44 -0.25 7.00
N SER A 56 -20.70 -1.54 6.82
CA SER A 56 -20.41 -2.54 7.86
C SER A 56 -18.93 -2.66 8.19
N TYR A 57 -18.04 -2.48 7.22
CA TYR A 57 -16.58 -2.47 7.43
C TYR A 57 -16.09 -1.14 8.02
N LEU A 58 -16.49 -0.02 7.43
CA LEU A 58 -15.96 1.29 7.78
C LEU A 58 -16.51 1.82 9.11
N ASN A 59 -17.66 1.33 9.55
CA ASN A 59 -18.23 1.62 10.87
C ASN A 59 -18.04 0.46 11.87
N ASP A 60 -17.23 -0.56 11.51
CA ASP A 60 -16.87 -1.63 12.42
C ASP A 60 -16.18 -1.06 13.68
N PRO A 61 -16.51 -1.55 14.89
CA PRO A 61 -16.00 -0.98 16.13
C PRO A 61 -14.48 -1.08 16.30
N LYS A 62 -13.80 -2.02 15.62
CA LYS A 62 -12.34 -2.13 15.62
C LYS A 62 -11.74 -1.48 14.36
N LEU A 63 -12.07 -1.98 13.19
CA LEU A 63 -11.52 -1.48 11.93
C LEU A 63 -11.81 0.00 11.73
N GLY A 64 -13.06 0.43 11.96
CA GLY A 64 -13.46 1.83 11.80
C GLY A 64 -12.72 2.79 12.74
N LYS A 65 -12.43 2.37 13.98
CA LYS A 65 -11.59 3.15 14.90
C LYS A 65 -10.14 3.23 14.43
N LEU A 66 -9.54 2.10 14.04
CA LEU A 66 -8.14 2.05 13.61
C LEU A 66 -7.88 2.96 12.41
N ILE A 67 -8.71 2.90 11.37
CA ILE A 67 -8.52 3.72 10.16
C ILE A 67 -8.71 5.22 10.36
N ARG A 68 -9.36 5.64 11.45
CA ARG A 68 -9.56 7.05 11.82
C ARG A 68 -8.59 7.51 12.90
N SER A 69 -7.79 6.61 13.47
CA SER A 69 -6.86 6.93 14.54
C SER A 69 -5.60 7.59 14.00
N THR A 70 -5.44 8.88 14.26
CA THR A 70 -4.21 9.63 13.96
C THR A 70 -2.99 9.00 14.63
N GLU A 71 -3.13 8.55 15.88
CA GLU A 71 -2.04 7.92 16.61
C GLU A 71 -1.64 6.57 15.99
N PHE A 72 -2.61 5.77 15.55
CA PHE A 72 -2.33 4.52 14.85
C PHE A 72 -1.65 4.78 13.50
N ALA A 73 -2.12 5.77 12.74
CA ALA A 73 -1.49 6.16 11.47
C ALA A 73 -0.03 6.61 11.67
N LYS A 74 0.24 7.47 12.65
CA LYS A 74 1.60 7.90 13.01
C LYS A 74 2.47 6.71 13.40
N TYR A 75 1.97 5.82 14.27
CA TYR A 75 2.67 4.62 14.69
C TYR A 75 3.10 3.76 13.51
N ILE A 76 2.20 3.51 12.55
CA ILE A 76 2.47 2.67 11.38
C ILE A 76 3.65 3.20 10.57
N VAL A 77 3.69 4.50 10.32
CA VAL A 77 4.72 5.07 9.44
C VAL A 77 6.04 5.34 10.16
N THR A 78 6.02 5.58 11.48
CA THR A 78 7.23 5.98 12.23
C THR A 78 7.82 4.88 13.10
N GLN A 79 7.03 3.96 13.65
CA GLN A 79 7.46 3.07 14.73
C GLN A 79 7.22 1.59 14.48
N SER A 80 6.18 1.20 13.75
CA SER A 80 5.77 -0.21 13.61
C SER A 80 6.86 -1.12 13.04
N HIS A 81 7.67 -0.61 12.12
CA HIS A 81 8.80 -1.35 11.54
C HIS A 81 9.96 -1.51 12.54
N LEU A 82 10.21 -0.50 13.38
CA LEU A 82 11.25 -0.57 14.43
C LEU A 82 10.86 -1.60 15.49
N ASP A 83 9.59 -1.62 15.91
CA ASP A 83 9.06 -2.64 16.84
C ASP A 83 9.17 -4.06 16.26
N ALA A 84 9.05 -4.20 14.96
CA ALA A 84 9.27 -5.46 14.24
C ALA A 84 10.76 -5.78 14.01
N GLY A 85 11.69 -4.89 14.39
CA GLY A 85 13.12 -5.06 14.19
C GLY A 85 13.60 -4.78 12.76
N ILE A 86 12.82 -4.00 11.99
CA ILE A 86 13.16 -3.57 10.64
C ILE A 86 13.69 -2.13 10.71
N PRO A 87 14.87 -1.82 10.19
CA PRO A 87 15.41 -0.46 10.21
C PRO A 87 14.61 0.48 9.31
N THR A 88 14.61 1.76 9.67
CA THR A 88 14.12 2.83 8.79
C THR A 88 14.93 2.86 7.51
N THR A 89 14.25 3.04 6.38
CA THR A 89 14.86 3.19 5.05
C THR A 89 14.13 4.26 4.25
N LEU A 90 14.60 4.58 3.04
CA LEU A 90 13.78 5.37 2.12
C LEU A 90 12.72 4.50 1.48
N VAL A 91 11.50 5.00 1.43
CA VAL A 91 10.37 4.39 0.72
C VAL A 91 9.89 5.35 -0.37
N HIS A 92 9.37 4.78 -1.44
CA HIS A 92 8.79 5.56 -2.54
C HIS A 92 7.56 6.36 -2.06
N GLY A 93 6.74 5.74 -1.20
CA GLY A 93 5.55 6.33 -0.59
C GLY A 93 4.30 6.25 -1.48
N ASP A 94 4.46 6.26 -2.81
CA ASP A 94 3.36 6.13 -3.78
C ASP A 94 3.64 5.04 -4.83
N LEU A 95 4.07 3.87 -4.39
CA LEU A 95 4.39 2.76 -5.28
C LEU A 95 3.10 2.01 -5.71
N TRP A 96 2.67 2.23 -6.94
CA TRP A 96 1.53 1.54 -7.57
C TRP A 96 1.75 1.45 -9.09
N ASN A 97 0.93 0.68 -9.79
CA ASN A 97 1.17 0.33 -11.20
C ASN A 97 1.31 1.53 -12.14
N ASN A 98 0.66 2.67 -11.89
CA ASN A 98 0.79 3.85 -12.76
C ASN A 98 2.14 4.57 -12.60
N ASN A 99 2.86 4.28 -11.51
CA ASN A 99 4.20 4.82 -11.27
C ASN A 99 5.30 3.82 -11.67
N ILE A 100 4.95 2.75 -12.40
CA ILE A 100 5.89 1.73 -12.88
C ILE A 100 5.83 1.69 -14.41
N ILE A 101 6.96 1.91 -15.06
CA ILE A 101 7.11 1.72 -16.50
C ILE A 101 7.76 0.37 -16.75
N PHE A 102 7.13 -0.43 -17.61
CA PHE A 102 7.67 -1.72 -18.05
C PHE A 102 8.29 -1.59 -19.44
N LYS A 103 9.36 -2.34 -19.65
CA LYS A 103 10.00 -2.44 -20.97
C LYS A 103 9.04 -3.06 -21.99
N ARG A 104 9.29 -2.73 -23.26
CA ARG A 104 8.67 -3.45 -24.37
C ARG A 104 9.67 -4.46 -24.93
N ASP A 105 9.18 -5.61 -25.29
CA ASP A 105 9.97 -6.62 -25.99
C ASP A 105 10.17 -6.23 -27.49
N SER A 106 10.89 -7.07 -28.23
CA SER A 106 11.16 -6.86 -29.66
C SER A 106 9.90 -6.82 -30.54
N ASN A 107 8.78 -7.35 -30.07
CA ASN A 107 7.48 -7.36 -30.75
C ASN A 107 6.58 -6.20 -30.33
N GLY A 108 7.07 -5.32 -29.43
CA GLY A 108 6.32 -4.19 -28.89
C GLY A 108 5.34 -4.57 -27.77
N ALA A 109 5.30 -5.84 -27.33
CA ALA A 109 4.50 -6.24 -26.17
C ALA A 109 5.16 -5.81 -24.85
N ILE A 110 4.34 -5.58 -23.82
CA ILE A 110 4.83 -5.24 -22.49
C ILE A 110 5.52 -6.48 -21.89
N SER A 111 6.79 -6.33 -21.50
CA SER A 111 7.55 -7.36 -20.80
C SER A 111 7.31 -7.29 -19.28
N ASN A 112 7.86 -8.28 -18.55
CA ASN A 112 7.87 -8.24 -17.08
C ASN A 112 9.06 -7.42 -16.50
N ASP A 113 9.91 -6.86 -17.37
CA ASP A 113 11.06 -6.06 -16.93
C ASP A 113 10.63 -4.63 -16.64
N VAL A 114 10.97 -4.15 -15.46
CA VAL A 114 10.75 -2.76 -15.08
C VAL A 114 11.80 -1.88 -15.75
N GLU A 115 11.37 -0.82 -16.44
CA GLU A 115 12.22 0.23 -17.00
C GLU A 115 12.51 1.33 -16.00
N ALA A 116 11.45 1.82 -15.32
CA ALA A 116 11.56 2.92 -14.37
C ALA A 116 10.46 2.94 -13.32
N PHE A 117 10.80 3.51 -12.17
CA PHE A 117 9.83 3.97 -11.17
C PHE A 117 9.70 5.49 -11.29
N LEU A 118 8.47 5.98 -11.37
CA LEU A 118 8.14 7.39 -11.54
C LEU A 118 7.54 7.98 -10.25
N ASP A 119 7.48 9.31 -10.20
CA ASP A 119 6.72 10.06 -9.20
C ASP A 119 7.20 9.84 -7.76
N TRP A 120 8.45 10.24 -7.51
CA TRP A 120 9.09 10.21 -6.19
C TRP A 120 8.74 11.41 -5.28
N GLN A 121 7.65 12.13 -5.59
CA GLN A 121 7.26 13.37 -4.89
C GLN A 121 7.00 13.20 -3.40
N ILE A 122 6.62 12.00 -2.95
CA ILE A 122 6.39 11.69 -1.54
C ILE A 122 7.38 10.65 -0.99
N VAL A 123 8.57 10.58 -1.60
CA VAL A 123 9.67 9.79 -1.02
C VAL A 123 9.95 10.25 0.40
N GLN A 124 10.09 9.29 1.30
CA GLN A 124 10.27 9.58 2.72
C GLN A 124 11.05 8.48 3.43
N GLU A 125 11.59 8.83 4.59
CA GLU A 125 12.18 7.86 5.50
C GLU A 125 11.06 7.14 6.26
N GLY A 126 11.12 5.80 6.34
CA GLY A 126 10.06 5.08 7.06
C GLY A 126 10.08 3.59 6.88
N ASN A 127 8.88 3.04 6.92
CA ASN A 127 8.62 1.62 6.87
C ASN A 127 8.57 1.12 5.41
N LEU A 128 9.57 0.35 4.98
CA LEU A 128 9.64 -0.20 3.62
C LEU A 128 8.38 -1.00 3.23
N VAL A 129 7.67 -1.55 4.20
CA VAL A 129 6.47 -2.35 3.97
C VAL A 129 5.30 -1.52 3.45
N CYS A 130 5.33 -0.19 3.63
CA CYS A 130 4.33 0.72 3.05
C CYS A 130 4.30 0.64 1.52
N ASP A 131 5.45 0.51 0.86
CA ASP A 131 5.50 0.35 -0.59
C ASP A 131 4.88 -0.97 -1.05
N PHE A 132 5.09 -2.07 -0.31
CA PHE A 132 4.43 -3.35 -0.59
C PHE A 132 2.92 -3.25 -0.42
N ALA A 133 2.46 -2.68 0.69
CA ALA A 133 1.03 -2.53 0.95
C ALA A 133 0.36 -1.63 -0.12
N ARG A 134 1.02 -0.53 -0.49
CA ARG A 134 0.53 0.37 -1.54
C ARG A 134 0.42 -0.35 -2.89
N LEU A 135 1.49 -1.04 -3.30
CA LEU A 135 1.51 -1.77 -4.56
C LEU A 135 0.43 -2.84 -4.60
N LEU A 136 0.37 -3.67 -3.58
CA LEU A 136 -0.54 -4.82 -3.54
C LEU A 136 -2.00 -4.41 -3.45
N THR A 137 -2.35 -3.42 -2.62
CA THR A 137 -3.74 -2.99 -2.47
C THR A 137 -4.26 -2.18 -3.65
N CYS A 138 -3.39 -1.38 -4.30
CA CYS A 138 -3.80 -0.54 -5.43
C CYS A 138 -3.71 -1.23 -6.79
N SER A 139 -2.77 -2.17 -6.96
CA SER A 139 -2.45 -2.71 -8.28
C SER A 139 -2.91 -4.13 -8.52
N CYS A 140 -3.22 -4.91 -7.47
CA CYS A 140 -3.59 -6.32 -7.59
C CYS A 140 -5.07 -6.54 -7.28
N GLU A 141 -5.71 -7.42 -8.05
CA GLU A 141 -7.00 -8.00 -7.66
C GLU A 141 -6.83 -8.80 -6.37
N GLY A 142 -7.90 -8.95 -5.58
CA GLY A 142 -7.79 -9.50 -4.23
C GLY A 142 -7.26 -10.94 -4.16
N ASP A 143 -7.60 -11.79 -5.13
CA ASP A 143 -7.08 -13.16 -5.27
C ASP A 143 -5.58 -13.16 -5.58
N ILE A 144 -5.14 -12.38 -6.57
CA ILE A 144 -3.74 -12.22 -6.94
C ILE A 144 -2.93 -11.63 -5.79
N ARG A 145 -3.48 -10.65 -5.08
CA ARG A 145 -2.83 -10.06 -3.91
C ARG A 145 -2.63 -11.10 -2.81
N ARG A 146 -3.68 -11.85 -2.46
CA ARG A 146 -3.62 -12.90 -1.43
C ARG A 146 -2.62 -13.99 -1.80
N GLU A 147 -2.51 -14.37 -3.07
CA GLU A 147 -1.48 -15.28 -3.55
C GLU A 147 -0.09 -14.66 -3.38
N ALA A 148 0.12 -13.44 -3.85
CA ALA A 148 1.40 -12.74 -3.74
C ALA A 148 1.86 -12.60 -2.28
N GLU A 149 0.96 -12.31 -1.35
CA GLU A 149 1.22 -12.20 0.09
C GLU A 149 1.78 -13.51 0.69
N THR A 150 1.59 -14.66 0.07
CA THR A 150 2.14 -15.94 0.57
C THR A 150 3.65 -16.06 0.38
N TYR A 151 4.26 -15.34 -0.57
CA TYR A 151 5.67 -15.49 -0.93
C TYR A 151 6.47 -14.20 -1.11
N ILE A 152 5.81 -13.04 -1.28
CA ILE A 152 6.50 -11.81 -1.73
C ILE A 152 7.58 -11.33 -0.74
N PHE A 153 7.39 -11.55 0.55
CA PHE A 153 8.35 -11.10 1.56
C PHE A 153 9.61 -11.98 1.58
N GLU A 154 9.44 -13.30 1.45
CA GLU A 154 10.52 -14.25 1.28
C GLU A 154 11.29 -13.94 0.00
N TYR A 155 10.58 -13.79 -1.10
CA TYR A 155 11.17 -13.45 -2.39
C TYR A 155 11.96 -12.13 -2.36
N PHE A 156 11.40 -11.10 -1.72
CA PHE A 156 12.10 -9.81 -1.57
C PHE A 156 13.39 -9.95 -0.76
N VAL A 157 13.35 -10.64 0.38
CA VAL A 157 14.54 -10.86 1.23
C VAL A 157 15.61 -11.64 0.48
N ASP A 158 15.22 -12.68 -0.27
CA ASP A 158 16.16 -13.50 -1.06
C ASP A 158 16.79 -12.69 -2.19
N CYS A 159 16.01 -11.89 -2.91
CA CYS A 159 16.52 -10.99 -3.95
C CYS A 159 17.49 -9.98 -3.36
N LEU A 160 17.14 -9.32 -2.25
CA LEU A 160 17.96 -8.30 -1.62
C LEU A 160 19.29 -8.90 -1.07
N ASN A 161 19.22 -10.07 -0.45
CA ASN A 161 20.41 -10.78 0.01
C ASN A 161 21.32 -11.23 -1.15
N THR A 162 20.73 -11.62 -2.28
CA THR A 162 21.48 -11.93 -3.50
C THR A 162 22.24 -10.72 -4.02
N GLU A 163 21.59 -9.56 -4.08
CA GLU A 163 22.21 -8.29 -4.48
C GLU A 163 23.35 -7.87 -3.51
N LEU A 164 23.11 -7.98 -2.20
CA LEU A 164 24.11 -7.65 -1.18
C LEU A 164 25.32 -8.58 -1.25
N LYS A 165 25.12 -9.87 -1.49
CA LYS A 165 26.20 -10.84 -1.64
C LYS A 165 27.12 -10.51 -2.81
N GLN A 166 26.57 -10.03 -3.95
CA GLN A 166 27.37 -9.62 -5.11
C GLN A 166 28.37 -8.51 -4.81
N VAL A 167 28.08 -7.66 -3.83
CA VAL A 167 28.94 -6.56 -3.39
C VAL A 167 29.67 -6.85 -2.06
N GLY A 168 29.69 -8.11 -1.63
CA GLY A 168 30.41 -8.55 -0.43
C GLY A 168 29.83 -8.07 0.90
N LYS A 169 28.55 -7.71 0.94
CA LYS A 169 27.83 -7.29 2.14
C LYS A 169 27.17 -8.46 2.85
N LEU A 170 26.94 -8.30 4.16
CA LEU A 170 26.17 -9.25 4.96
C LEU A 170 24.68 -9.21 4.55
N PRO A 171 23.95 -10.32 4.80
CA PRO A 171 22.50 -10.34 4.64
C PRO A 171 21.82 -9.25 5.46
N VAL A 172 20.60 -8.88 5.05
CA VAL A 172 19.78 -7.91 5.80
C VAL A 172 19.55 -8.39 7.24
N PRO A 173 19.46 -7.46 8.22
CA PRO A 173 19.32 -7.81 9.63
C PRO A 173 17.87 -8.16 10.03
N TYR A 174 16.99 -8.44 9.08
CA TYR A 174 15.58 -8.77 9.31
C TYR A 174 15.11 -9.93 8.42
N THR A 175 14.01 -10.52 8.77
CA THR A 175 13.44 -11.70 8.13
C THR A 175 12.13 -11.38 7.41
N ALA A 176 11.70 -12.23 6.49
CA ALA A 176 10.40 -12.16 5.86
C ALA A 176 9.24 -12.21 6.89
N LYS A 177 9.40 -12.94 7.99
CA LYS A 177 8.43 -12.98 9.08
C LYS A 177 8.22 -11.59 9.70
N GLN A 178 9.29 -10.86 9.99
CA GLN A 178 9.22 -9.50 10.53
C GLN A 178 8.56 -8.53 9.55
N LEU A 179 8.85 -8.64 8.24
CA LEU A 179 8.16 -7.88 7.20
C LEU A 179 6.66 -8.16 7.20
N ARG A 180 6.26 -9.42 7.30
CA ARG A 180 4.86 -9.83 7.35
C ARG A 180 4.13 -9.32 8.59
N GLU A 181 4.79 -9.36 9.76
CA GLU A 181 4.25 -8.80 11.00
C GLU A 181 4.01 -7.29 10.91
N SER A 182 4.94 -6.55 10.31
CA SER A 182 4.76 -5.12 10.04
C SER A 182 3.69 -4.84 8.99
N TYR A 183 3.55 -5.73 7.99
CA TYR A 183 2.58 -5.58 6.91
C TYR A 183 1.13 -5.57 7.38
N GLU A 184 0.77 -6.36 8.38
CA GLU A 184 -0.60 -6.44 8.89
C GLU A 184 -1.10 -5.08 9.41
N ALA A 185 -0.26 -4.35 10.15
CA ALA A 185 -0.57 -3.00 10.63
C ALA A 185 -0.69 -1.99 9.48
N VAL A 186 0.30 -2.02 8.58
CA VAL A 186 0.36 -1.15 7.41
C VAL A 186 -0.83 -1.38 6.49
N PHE A 187 -1.23 -2.63 6.29
CA PHE A 187 -2.34 -3.02 5.43
C PHE A 187 -3.67 -2.39 5.87
N ILE A 188 -3.94 -2.36 7.19
CA ILE A 188 -5.16 -1.75 7.74
C ILE A 188 -5.31 -0.30 7.26
N MET A 189 -4.25 0.49 7.28
CA MET A 189 -4.30 1.87 6.80
C MET A 189 -4.36 1.97 5.27
N HIS A 190 -3.73 1.02 4.57
CA HIS A 190 -3.69 1.03 3.09
C HIS A 190 -5.01 0.61 2.45
N LEU A 191 -5.99 0.08 3.22
CA LEU A 191 -7.35 -0.13 2.70
C LEU A 191 -8.01 1.15 2.19
N MET A 192 -7.57 2.31 2.70
CA MET A 192 -8.12 3.60 2.27
C MET A 192 -7.83 3.91 0.79
N HIS A 193 -6.70 3.43 0.26
CA HIS A 193 -6.29 3.75 -1.11
C HIS A 193 -7.22 3.20 -2.18
N PRO A 194 -7.55 1.89 -2.22
CA PRO A 194 -8.51 1.38 -3.21
C PRO A 194 -9.93 1.93 -3.00
N ILE A 195 -10.32 2.26 -1.76
CA ILE A 195 -11.65 2.81 -1.46
C ILE A 195 -11.78 4.23 -1.98
N PHE A 196 -10.79 5.10 -1.71
CA PHE A 196 -10.94 6.54 -1.88
C PHE A 196 -10.35 7.05 -3.19
N MET A 197 -9.22 6.49 -3.61
CA MET A 197 -8.46 7.05 -4.72
C MET A 197 -8.80 6.40 -6.06
N MET A 198 -8.93 5.06 -6.09
CA MET A 198 -9.02 4.34 -7.35
C MET A 198 -10.26 4.66 -8.18
N PRO A 199 -11.49 4.76 -7.62
CA PRO A 199 -12.65 5.16 -8.41
C PRO A 199 -12.50 6.54 -9.07
N LEU A 200 -11.84 7.49 -8.39
CA LEU A 200 -11.62 8.83 -8.91
C LEU A 200 -10.74 8.86 -10.14
N PHE A 201 -9.70 8.02 -10.20
CA PHE A 201 -8.80 7.95 -11.34
C PHE A 201 -9.45 7.33 -12.59
N PHE A 202 -10.45 6.48 -12.41
CA PHE A 202 -11.13 5.79 -13.52
C PHE A 202 -12.49 6.38 -13.87
N ALA A 203 -12.98 7.39 -13.13
CA ALA A 203 -14.18 8.14 -13.46
C ALA A 203 -13.89 9.17 -14.56
N THR A 204 -13.49 8.70 -15.72
CA THR A 204 -13.27 9.58 -16.88
C THR A 204 -14.58 10.01 -17.48
N LYS A 205 -14.60 11.16 -18.16
CA LYS A 205 -15.74 11.59 -18.97
C LYS A 205 -15.71 10.82 -20.29
N SER A 206 -16.35 9.67 -20.30
CA SER A 206 -16.52 8.86 -21.52
C SER A 206 -17.35 9.63 -22.54
N SER A 207 -16.90 9.64 -23.79
CA SER A 207 -17.54 10.33 -24.91
C SER A 207 -18.44 9.42 -25.73
N THR A 208 -18.22 8.10 -25.67
CA THR A 208 -19.01 7.10 -26.39
C THR A 208 -19.67 6.08 -25.45
N PRO A 209 -20.76 5.39 -25.90
CA PRO A 209 -21.35 4.30 -25.10
C PRO A 209 -20.38 3.18 -24.76
N GLU A 210 -19.48 2.84 -25.68
CA GLU A 210 -18.45 1.82 -25.49
C GLU A 210 -17.46 2.20 -24.41
N GLU A 211 -16.94 3.45 -24.46
CA GLU A 211 -16.04 3.98 -23.43
C GLU A 211 -16.70 3.97 -22.05
N LYS A 212 -17.99 4.38 -22.01
CA LYS A 212 -18.76 4.36 -20.76
C LYS A 212 -18.86 2.96 -20.17
N THR A 213 -19.13 1.95 -21.00
CA THR A 213 -19.20 0.55 -20.55
C THR A 213 -17.86 0.07 -20.01
N ILE A 214 -16.74 0.43 -20.67
CA ILE A 214 -15.39 0.09 -20.22
C ILE A 214 -15.10 0.75 -18.87
N ASP A 215 -15.43 2.03 -18.70
CA ASP A 215 -15.18 2.75 -17.45
C ASP A 215 -16.06 2.22 -16.30
N GLU A 216 -17.30 1.85 -16.57
CA GLU A 216 -18.16 1.19 -15.57
C GLU A 216 -17.55 -0.16 -15.12
N ALA A 217 -17.03 -0.97 -16.02
CA ALA A 217 -16.36 -2.23 -15.70
C ALA A 217 -15.08 -2.00 -14.89
N ARG A 218 -14.30 -0.96 -15.20
CA ARG A 218 -13.10 -0.57 -14.43
C ARG A 218 -13.47 -0.16 -13.00
N ILE A 219 -14.52 0.64 -12.84
CA ILE A 219 -15.02 1.06 -11.53
C ILE A 219 -15.48 -0.15 -10.72
N ASP A 220 -16.23 -1.07 -11.32
CA ASP A 220 -16.69 -2.29 -10.64
C ASP A 220 -15.50 -3.17 -10.17
N ARG A 221 -14.43 -3.27 -10.96
CA ARG A 221 -13.19 -3.95 -10.53
C ARG A 221 -12.51 -3.24 -9.36
N CYS A 222 -12.46 -1.92 -9.36
CA CYS A 222 -11.92 -1.16 -8.24
C CYS A 222 -12.75 -1.34 -6.96
N ILE A 223 -14.08 -1.37 -7.09
CA ILE A 223 -14.99 -1.63 -5.97
C ILE A 223 -14.75 -3.04 -5.41
N LEU A 224 -14.61 -4.06 -6.26
CA LEU A 224 -14.32 -5.42 -5.83
C LEU A 224 -12.96 -5.51 -5.12
N ARG A 225 -11.93 -4.85 -5.64
CA ARG A 225 -10.61 -4.76 -5.00
C ARG A 225 -10.69 -4.11 -3.62
N ALA A 226 -11.44 -3.01 -3.51
CA ALA A 226 -11.69 -2.33 -2.24
C ALA A 226 -12.41 -3.26 -1.23
N LEU A 227 -13.41 -4.02 -1.68
CA LEU A 227 -14.12 -4.99 -0.84
C LEU A 227 -13.18 -6.05 -0.30
N HIS A 228 -12.39 -6.72 -1.15
CA HIS A 228 -11.41 -7.72 -0.71
C HIS A 228 -10.37 -7.12 0.26
N THR A 229 -10.02 -5.85 0.08
CA THR A 229 -9.11 -5.16 1.02
C THR A 229 -9.78 -4.91 2.36
N CYS A 230 -11.07 -4.54 2.39
CA CYS A 230 -11.85 -4.42 3.64
C CYS A 230 -11.96 -5.74 4.39
N GLU A 231 -12.25 -6.85 3.70
CA GLU A 231 -12.32 -8.19 4.28
C GLU A 231 -11.02 -8.57 5.01
N ASP A 232 -9.89 -8.36 4.34
CA ASP A 232 -8.59 -8.73 4.91
C ASP A 232 -8.15 -7.76 6.02
N ALA A 233 -8.40 -6.45 5.87
CA ALA A 233 -8.15 -5.47 6.92
C ALA A 233 -8.98 -5.74 8.18
N LYS A 234 -10.26 -6.15 8.01
CA LYS A 234 -11.12 -6.56 9.12
C LYS A 234 -10.55 -7.77 9.86
N ARG A 235 -10.08 -8.78 9.12
CA ARG A 235 -9.43 -9.96 9.70
C ARG A 235 -8.20 -9.58 10.52
N TYR A 236 -7.37 -8.65 10.05
CA TYR A 236 -6.22 -8.14 10.80
C TYR A 236 -6.65 -7.34 12.04
N ALA A 237 -7.65 -6.48 11.91
CA ALA A 237 -8.19 -5.72 13.04
C ALA A 237 -8.76 -6.64 14.15
N ASP A 238 -9.40 -7.74 13.77
CA ASP A 238 -9.97 -8.72 14.71
C ASP A 238 -8.94 -9.64 15.37
N SER A 239 -7.69 -9.62 14.92
CA SER A 239 -6.62 -10.48 15.48
C SER A 239 -6.28 -10.20 16.95
N GLY A 240 -6.73 -9.07 17.49
CA GLY A 240 -6.39 -8.60 18.83
C GLY A 240 -5.03 -7.90 18.95
N LYS A 241 -4.18 -7.97 17.93
CA LYS A 241 -2.83 -7.36 17.92
C LYS A 241 -2.85 -5.84 18.09
N PHE A 242 -3.94 -5.20 17.65
CA PHE A 242 -4.07 -3.75 17.59
C PHE A 242 -5.04 -3.17 18.63
N ASP A 243 -5.54 -3.98 19.56
CA ASP A 243 -6.55 -3.57 20.56
C ASP A 243 -6.07 -2.42 21.45
N LYS A 244 -4.76 -2.27 21.66
CA LYS A 244 -4.19 -1.13 22.40
C LYS A 244 -4.48 0.24 21.76
N TRP A 245 -4.85 0.27 20.48
CA TRP A 245 -5.17 1.48 19.71
C TRP A 245 -6.68 1.79 19.66
N LEU A 246 -7.50 1.00 20.35
CA LEU A 246 -8.96 1.11 20.37
C LEU A 246 -9.50 1.92 21.56
N ASN A 247 -8.63 2.36 22.46
CA ASN A 247 -8.99 3.10 23.68
C ASN A 247 -8.98 4.60 23.45
#